data_427d3e7bb50a2567ac180ca80ff87e87
#
_entry.id   427d3e7bb50a2567ac180ca80ff87e87
#
_cell.length_a   1.000
_cell.length_b   1.000
_cell.length_c   1.000
_cell.angle_alpha   90.00
_cell.angle_beta   90.00
_cell.angle_gamma   90.00
#
_symmetry.space_group_name_H-M   'P 1'
#
loop_
_entity.id
_entity.type
_entity.pdbx_description
1 polymer ?
#
loop_
_entity_poly.entity_id
_entity_poly.type
_entity_poly.pdbx_seq_one_letter_code
_entity_poly.pdbx_strand_id
1 'polypeptide(L)'
;MTRTIGLLVMAYGTPYQESDIEPYYTDIRHGKKPTPEEVQNLKDRYEFIGGMSPLARITDEQAEALKDRLNLMYEEQDIEFKVYVGLKHIHPFIEDAVERMHQDGITEAITIVLAPHFSNFSVGSYNKRAAKAAQTHGIKLTHVNSFYQQPKFIQYWVKQINQTLSDIPEAEHDRTVLVVSAHSLPEKMILESNDPYPEQLKDNTRLLEELSNIQHTARGWQSEGNTGTPWLGPDVQDLTRSLKAEYGYEHFIYTPVGFVCDHLEVLYDNDYECKVVCDEVGATYHRPPMPNTHPLFIGAMADEVYYVLTTKEEDANE
;
A
#
# COMPACT_ATOMS: atom_id res chain seq x y z
N MET A 1 -0.20 22.90 -28.45
CA MET A 1 -0.57 23.32 -27.08
C MET A 1 -0.39 22.09 -26.20
N THR A 2 0.38 22.18 -25.17
CA THR A 2 0.62 21.10 -24.25
C THR A 2 -0.70 20.71 -23.55
N ARG A 3 -1.05 19.42 -23.57
CA ARG A 3 -2.19 18.85 -22.86
C ARG A 3 -1.78 18.59 -21.40
N THR A 4 -2.43 19.25 -20.46
CA THR A 4 -2.15 19.05 -19.03
C THR A 4 -3.14 18.05 -18.44
N ILE A 5 -2.61 16.97 -17.87
CA ILE A 5 -3.38 15.92 -17.20
C ILE A 5 -3.13 15.99 -15.70
N GLY A 6 -4.19 16.01 -14.89
CA GLY A 6 -4.06 15.88 -13.44
C GLY A 6 -3.61 14.46 -13.05
N LEU A 7 -2.67 14.35 -12.12
CA LEU A 7 -2.27 13.10 -11.51
C LEU A 7 -2.68 13.14 -10.03
N LEU A 8 -3.82 12.52 -9.69
CA LEU A 8 -4.31 12.45 -8.32
C LEU A 8 -3.73 11.20 -7.64
N VAL A 9 -2.71 11.40 -6.84
CA VAL A 9 -2.11 10.36 -6.00
C VAL A 9 -2.83 10.32 -4.66
N MET A 10 -3.41 9.17 -4.31
CA MET A 10 -4.21 9.01 -3.11
C MET A 10 -3.55 8.06 -2.11
N ALA A 11 -3.63 8.40 -0.84
CA ALA A 11 -3.11 7.59 0.26
C ALA A 11 -3.98 7.71 1.50
N TYR A 12 -3.72 6.84 2.48
CA TYR A 12 -4.46 6.82 3.75
C TYR A 12 -4.24 8.10 4.55
N GLY A 13 -3.01 8.59 4.55
CA GLY A 13 -2.57 9.72 5.37
C GLY A 13 -2.08 9.28 6.74
N THR A 14 -1.45 10.19 7.44
CA THR A 14 -0.95 10.01 8.81
C THR A 14 -0.89 11.36 9.51
N PRO A 15 -1.00 11.43 10.85
CA PRO A 15 -0.78 12.67 11.58
C PRO A 15 0.60 13.27 11.25
N TYR A 16 0.66 14.57 11.04
CA TYR A 16 1.91 15.30 10.84
C TYR A 16 2.61 15.67 12.14
N GLN A 17 1.82 15.81 13.21
CA GLN A 17 2.25 16.18 14.55
C GLN A 17 1.31 15.53 15.59
N GLU A 18 1.72 15.56 16.84
CA GLU A 18 0.97 14.90 17.92
C GLU A 18 -0.47 15.42 18.07
N SER A 19 -0.70 16.73 17.87
CA SER A 19 -2.05 17.31 17.96
C SER A 19 -3.02 16.80 16.88
N ASP A 20 -2.52 16.22 15.80
CA ASP A 20 -3.35 15.69 14.72
C ASP A 20 -3.86 14.27 15.01
N ILE A 21 -3.31 13.58 16.02
CA ILE A 21 -3.63 12.17 16.31
C ILE A 21 -5.12 11.99 16.64
N GLU A 22 -5.68 12.79 17.57
CA GLU A 22 -7.09 12.65 17.94
C GLU A 22 -8.05 12.98 16.79
N PRO A 23 -7.89 14.10 16.04
CA PRO A 23 -8.71 14.36 14.86
C PRO A 23 -8.61 13.27 13.78
N TYR A 24 -7.42 12.83 13.46
CA TYR A 24 -7.16 11.75 12.50
C TYR A 24 -7.84 10.45 12.91
N TYR A 25 -7.68 10.03 14.16
CA TYR A 25 -8.30 8.82 14.69
C TYR A 25 -9.83 8.93 14.77
N THR A 26 -10.35 10.14 15.03
CA THR A 26 -11.79 10.42 14.99
C THR A 26 -12.35 10.27 13.57
N ASP A 27 -11.62 10.74 12.55
CA ASP A 27 -12.03 10.58 11.15
C ASP A 27 -12.05 9.11 10.71
N ILE A 28 -11.03 8.32 11.04
CA ILE A 28 -10.98 6.88 10.79
C ILE A 28 -12.21 6.17 11.38
N ARG A 29 -12.67 6.63 12.54
CA ARG A 29 -13.84 6.09 13.27
C ARG A 29 -15.16 6.73 12.85
N HIS A 30 -15.20 7.36 11.68
CA HIS A 30 -16.40 8.00 11.13
C HIS A 30 -17.04 9.02 12.08
N GLY A 31 -16.22 9.86 12.72
CA GLY A 31 -16.63 10.91 13.64
C GLY A 31 -16.80 10.48 15.11
N LYS A 32 -16.61 9.19 15.42
CA LYS A 32 -16.63 8.72 16.81
C LYS A 32 -15.28 8.98 17.47
N LYS A 33 -15.25 9.88 18.45
CA LYS A 33 -14.02 10.19 19.18
C LYS A 33 -13.42 8.95 19.85
N PRO A 34 -12.09 8.75 19.73
CA PRO A 34 -11.36 7.75 20.51
C PRO A 34 -11.35 8.12 21.99
N THR A 35 -11.19 7.12 22.84
CA THR A 35 -10.94 7.36 24.27
C THR A 35 -9.53 7.93 24.49
N PRO A 36 -9.27 8.61 25.62
CA PRO A 36 -7.90 9.07 25.93
C PRO A 36 -6.87 7.92 25.93
N GLU A 37 -7.26 6.72 26.35
CA GLU A 37 -6.41 5.53 26.35
C GLU A 37 -6.07 5.06 24.93
N GLU A 38 -7.06 5.06 24.01
CA GLU A 38 -6.84 4.73 22.59
C GLU A 38 -5.91 5.76 21.93
N VAL A 39 -6.07 7.04 22.24
CA VAL A 39 -5.18 8.11 21.75
C VAL A 39 -3.76 7.90 22.29
N GLN A 40 -3.61 7.61 23.59
CA GLN A 40 -2.30 7.39 24.21
C GLN A 40 -1.61 6.17 23.60
N ASN A 41 -2.33 5.06 23.42
CA ASN A 41 -1.78 3.86 22.76
C ASN A 41 -1.23 4.17 21.37
N LEU A 42 -1.96 4.97 20.57
CA LEU A 42 -1.47 5.36 19.24
C LEU A 42 -0.24 6.28 19.32
N LYS A 43 -0.19 7.19 20.32
CA LYS A 43 1.01 8.01 20.57
C LYS A 43 2.21 7.14 20.93
N ASP A 44 2.04 6.18 21.84
CA ASP A 44 3.11 5.29 22.28
C ASP A 44 3.69 4.49 21.10
N ARG A 45 2.85 4.06 20.16
CA ARG A 45 3.30 3.41 18.91
C ARG A 45 4.12 4.35 18.03
N TYR A 46 3.72 5.62 17.88
CA TYR A 46 4.52 6.61 17.16
C TYR A 46 5.85 6.88 17.85
N GLU A 47 5.86 7.04 19.16
CA GLU A 47 7.11 7.21 19.94
C GLU A 47 8.03 6.01 19.78
N PHE A 48 7.48 4.80 19.79
CA PHE A 48 8.25 3.57 19.62
C PHE A 48 9.00 3.52 18.29
N ILE A 49 8.40 3.96 17.20
CA ILE A 49 9.05 4.03 15.88
C ILE A 49 9.95 5.24 15.69
N GLY A 50 10.18 6.04 16.74
CA GLY A 50 11.07 7.21 16.74
C GLY A 50 10.38 8.54 16.41
N GLY A 51 9.05 8.63 16.47
CA GLY A 51 8.27 9.83 16.23
C GLY A 51 7.15 9.63 15.20
N MET A 52 6.65 10.71 14.60
CA MET A 52 5.61 10.61 13.59
C MET A 52 6.02 9.70 12.42
N SER A 53 5.04 8.99 11.87
CA SER A 53 5.25 8.08 10.74
C SER A 53 5.93 8.79 9.55
N PRO A 54 6.91 8.15 8.89
CA PRO A 54 7.53 8.71 7.69
C PRO A 54 6.57 8.73 6.49
N LEU A 55 5.35 8.18 6.61
CA LEU A 55 4.36 8.02 5.54
C LEU A 55 4.08 9.34 4.80
N ALA A 56 3.89 10.46 5.52
CA ALA A 56 3.56 11.73 4.89
C ALA A 56 4.64 12.17 3.90
N ARG A 57 5.90 12.20 4.37
CA ARG A 57 7.06 12.56 3.53
C ARG A 57 7.23 11.60 2.36
N ILE A 58 7.14 10.28 2.62
CA ILE A 58 7.33 9.28 1.55
C ILE A 58 6.20 9.36 0.53
N THR A 59 4.96 9.63 0.94
CA THR A 59 3.82 9.84 0.03
C THR A 59 4.10 10.99 -0.94
N ASP A 60 4.56 12.13 -0.44
CA ASP A 60 4.91 13.29 -1.27
C ASP A 60 6.07 12.97 -2.21
N GLU A 61 7.11 12.32 -1.72
CA GLU A 61 8.26 11.88 -2.53
C GLU A 61 7.84 10.89 -3.64
N GLN A 62 6.95 9.94 -3.35
CA GLN A 62 6.41 9.00 -4.34
C GLN A 62 5.58 9.72 -5.40
N ALA A 63 4.74 10.67 -4.99
CA ALA A 63 3.89 11.44 -5.88
C ALA A 63 4.74 12.31 -6.86
N GLU A 64 5.74 13.02 -6.34
CA GLU A 64 6.65 13.83 -7.16
C GLU A 64 7.48 12.95 -8.10
N ALA A 65 8.07 11.85 -7.60
CA ALA A 65 8.85 10.94 -8.44
C ALA A 65 8.03 10.29 -9.56
N LEU A 66 6.76 9.97 -9.29
CA LEU A 66 5.84 9.46 -10.31
C LEU A 66 5.54 10.52 -11.37
N LYS A 67 5.22 11.75 -10.96
CA LYS A 67 5.01 12.88 -11.89
C LYS A 67 6.23 13.10 -12.79
N ASP A 68 7.43 13.15 -12.20
CA ASP A 68 8.66 13.37 -12.97
C ASP A 68 8.92 12.23 -13.96
N ARG A 69 8.66 10.99 -13.54
CA ARG A 69 8.78 9.82 -14.42
C ARG A 69 7.80 9.86 -15.58
N LEU A 70 6.55 10.24 -15.35
CA LEU A 70 5.52 10.36 -16.37
C LEU A 70 5.85 11.50 -17.34
N ASN A 71 6.27 12.66 -16.84
CA ASN A 71 6.64 13.79 -17.68
C ASN A 71 7.81 13.44 -18.62
N LEU A 72 8.79 12.66 -18.14
CA LEU A 72 9.86 12.14 -18.98
C LEU A 72 9.34 11.14 -20.04
N MET A 73 8.37 10.28 -19.70
CA MET A 73 7.80 9.30 -20.65
C MET A 73 6.97 9.96 -21.77
N TYR A 74 6.39 11.11 -21.51
CA TYR A 74 5.48 11.81 -22.40
C TYR A 74 6.08 13.10 -23.00
N GLU A 75 7.37 13.36 -22.83
CA GLU A 75 8.05 14.57 -23.28
C GLU A 75 7.84 14.85 -24.79
N GLU A 76 7.89 13.81 -25.64
CA GLU A 76 7.71 13.93 -27.09
C GLU A 76 6.23 14.05 -27.55
N GLN A 77 5.27 13.86 -26.60
CA GLN A 77 3.83 13.81 -26.91
C GLN A 77 3.09 15.11 -26.55
N ASP A 78 3.79 16.16 -26.15
CA ASP A 78 3.21 17.43 -25.68
C ASP A 78 2.17 17.21 -24.51
N ILE A 79 2.42 16.23 -23.65
CA ILE A 79 1.60 15.94 -22.44
C ILE A 79 2.43 16.29 -21.20
N GLU A 80 1.80 17.02 -20.27
CA GLU A 80 2.36 17.38 -18.98
C GLU A 80 1.44 16.86 -17.85
N PHE A 81 2.02 16.16 -16.87
CA PHE A 81 1.32 15.75 -15.66
C PHE A 81 1.55 16.75 -14.54
N LYS A 82 0.45 17.17 -13.91
CA LYS A 82 0.47 17.98 -12.70
C LYS A 82 -0.05 17.17 -11.52
N VAL A 83 0.79 16.97 -10.50
CA VAL A 83 0.48 16.10 -9.37
C VAL A 83 -0.34 16.80 -8.28
N TYR A 84 -1.25 16.05 -7.69
CA TYR A 84 -2.09 16.42 -6.55
C TYR A 84 -2.14 15.23 -5.59
N VAL A 85 -1.88 15.47 -4.31
CA VAL A 85 -1.99 14.45 -3.27
C VAL A 85 -3.32 14.63 -2.54
N GLY A 86 -4.10 13.56 -2.47
CA GLY A 86 -5.37 13.52 -1.75
C GLY A 86 -5.38 12.39 -0.71
N LEU A 87 -5.58 12.74 0.55
CA LEU A 87 -5.52 11.80 1.67
C LEU A 87 -6.93 11.42 2.15
N LYS A 88 -7.04 10.22 2.69
CA LYS A 88 -8.35 9.68 3.12
C LYS A 88 -8.81 10.26 4.46
N HIS A 89 -7.91 10.40 5.43
CA HIS A 89 -8.26 10.64 6.83
C HIS A 89 -7.63 11.91 7.44
N ILE A 90 -6.87 12.69 6.65
CA ILE A 90 -6.27 13.96 7.08
C ILE A 90 -6.13 14.89 5.88
N HIS A 91 -6.05 16.22 6.11
CA HIS A 91 -5.78 17.19 5.05
C HIS A 91 -4.36 17.03 4.45
N PRO A 92 -4.27 17.31 3.12
CA PRO A 92 -5.36 17.63 2.19
C PRO A 92 -6.21 16.38 1.89
N PHE A 93 -7.52 16.47 2.12
CA PHE A 93 -8.43 15.39 1.76
C PHE A 93 -8.49 15.20 0.24
N ILE A 94 -9.02 14.04 -0.21
CA ILE A 94 -9.22 13.76 -1.63
C ILE A 94 -10.03 14.88 -2.29
N GLU A 95 -11.05 15.37 -1.62
CA GLU A 95 -11.92 16.47 -2.05
C GLU A 95 -11.16 17.78 -2.20
N ASP A 96 -10.24 18.10 -1.27
CA ASP A 96 -9.37 19.28 -1.34
C ASP A 96 -8.44 19.23 -2.56
N ALA A 97 -7.88 18.05 -2.86
CA ALA A 97 -7.04 17.85 -4.02
C ALA A 97 -7.81 18.04 -5.33
N VAL A 98 -9.04 17.52 -5.42
CA VAL A 98 -9.92 17.69 -6.58
C VAL A 98 -10.34 19.17 -6.75
N GLU A 99 -10.65 19.89 -5.67
CA GLU A 99 -10.93 21.31 -5.71
C GLU A 99 -9.73 22.11 -6.26
N ARG A 100 -8.50 21.79 -5.83
CA ARG A 100 -7.28 22.41 -6.37
C ARG A 100 -7.08 22.10 -7.84
N MET A 101 -7.37 20.88 -8.31
CA MET A 101 -7.35 20.55 -9.73
C MET A 101 -8.30 21.47 -10.53
N HIS A 102 -9.52 21.67 -10.03
CA HIS A 102 -10.48 22.57 -10.65
C HIS A 102 -9.96 24.01 -10.73
N GLN A 103 -9.42 24.54 -9.63
CA GLN A 103 -8.84 25.90 -9.57
C GLN A 103 -7.68 26.08 -10.53
N ASP A 104 -6.92 25.02 -10.80
CA ASP A 104 -5.81 24.99 -11.76
C ASP A 104 -6.26 24.75 -13.21
N GLY A 105 -7.58 24.64 -13.44
CA GLY A 105 -8.15 24.45 -14.79
C GLY A 105 -7.99 23.03 -15.36
N ILE A 106 -7.74 22.04 -14.53
CA ILE A 106 -7.66 20.62 -14.94
C ILE A 106 -9.05 20.13 -15.29
N THR A 107 -9.19 19.56 -16.50
CA THR A 107 -10.45 19.00 -17.01
C THR A 107 -10.43 17.46 -17.09
N GLU A 108 -9.24 16.86 -17.04
CA GLU A 108 -9.04 15.43 -17.02
C GLU A 108 -7.91 15.05 -16.07
N ALA A 109 -8.07 13.93 -15.39
CA ALA A 109 -7.06 13.45 -14.47
C ALA A 109 -7.04 11.91 -14.39
N ILE A 110 -5.88 11.37 -13.99
CA ILE A 110 -5.71 9.98 -13.61
C ILE A 110 -5.59 9.90 -12.11
N THR A 111 -6.20 8.88 -11.54
CA THR A 111 -6.09 8.59 -10.12
C THR A 111 -5.31 7.31 -9.90
N ILE A 112 -4.43 7.32 -8.92
CA ILE A 112 -3.75 6.14 -8.42
C ILE A 112 -3.74 6.16 -6.89
N VAL A 113 -4.04 5.01 -6.29
CA VAL A 113 -3.93 4.82 -4.84
C VAL A 113 -2.60 4.14 -4.54
N LEU A 114 -1.88 4.60 -3.52
CA LEU A 114 -0.63 3.98 -3.07
C LEU A 114 -0.90 2.67 -2.31
N ALA A 115 -1.68 1.78 -2.96
CA ALA A 115 -2.04 0.44 -2.53
C ALA A 115 -2.13 -0.46 -3.78
N PRO A 116 -1.34 -1.54 -3.86
CA PRO A 116 -1.20 -2.29 -5.11
C PRO A 116 -2.39 -3.20 -5.44
N HIS A 117 -3.13 -3.64 -4.43
CA HIS A 117 -4.26 -4.55 -4.56
C HIS A 117 -5.60 -3.81 -4.52
N PHE A 118 -6.53 -4.23 -5.37
CA PHE A 118 -7.88 -3.68 -5.36
C PHE A 118 -8.75 -4.33 -4.28
N SER A 119 -9.47 -3.48 -3.56
CA SER A 119 -10.65 -3.85 -2.77
C SER A 119 -11.69 -2.76 -2.89
N ASN A 120 -12.97 -3.12 -2.87
CA ASN A 120 -14.09 -2.17 -2.82
C ASN A 120 -14.01 -1.25 -1.58
N PHE A 121 -13.41 -1.74 -0.49
CA PHE A 121 -13.30 -1.06 0.81
C PHE A 121 -11.99 -0.28 0.95
N SER A 122 -11.03 -0.53 0.07
CA SER A 122 -9.79 0.21 -0.05
C SER A 122 -9.81 1.07 -1.32
N VAL A 123 -9.12 0.69 -2.38
CA VAL A 123 -8.99 1.46 -3.64
C VAL A 123 -10.34 1.90 -4.19
N GLY A 124 -11.35 1.05 -4.18
CA GLY A 124 -12.70 1.40 -4.62
C GLY A 124 -13.34 2.54 -3.84
N SER A 125 -13.07 2.63 -2.52
CA SER A 125 -13.59 3.72 -1.69
C SER A 125 -12.92 5.07 -1.99
N TYR A 126 -11.60 5.07 -2.28
CA TYR A 126 -10.88 6.27 -2.72
C TYR A 126 -11.41 6.75 -4.07
N ASN A 127 -11.54 5.85 -5.04
CA ASN A 127 -12.03 6.17 -6.37
C ASN A 127 -13.46 6.73 -6.34
N LYS A 128 -14.34 6.20 -5.49
CA LYS A 128 -15.70 6.73 -5.29
C LYS A 128 -15.69 8.16 -4.73
N ARG A 129 -14.83 8.47 -3.75
CA ARG A 129 -14.70 9.83 -3.20
C ARG A 129 -14.19 10.79 -4.27
N ALA A 130 -13.11 10.42 -4.97
CA ALA A 130 -12.54 11.23 -6.05
C ALA A 130 -13.57 11.48 -7.16
N ALA A 131 -14.29 10.45 -7.63
CA ALA A 131 -15.28 10.56 -8.67
C ALA A 131 -16.45 11.48 -8.28
N LYS A 132 -16.92 11.36 -7.02
CA LYS A 132 -18.00 12.24 -6.50
C LYS A 132 -17.55 13.71 -6.46
N ALA A 133 -16.34 13.99 -6.00
CA ALA A 133 -15.80 15.34 -5.99
C ALA A 133 -15.56 15.88 -7.41
N ALA A 134 -14.97 15.09 -8.30
CA ALA A 134 -14.68 15.47 -9.67
C ALA A 134 -15.97 15.76 -10.49
N GLN A 135 -17.05 15.04 -10.23
CA GLN A 135 -18.34 15.27 -10.88
C GLN A 135 -18.87 16.69 -10.66
N THR A 136 -18.66 17.27 -9.49
CA THR A 136 -19.11 18.65 -9.18
C THR A 136 -18.35 19.71 -9.95
N HIS A 137 -17.16 19.38 -10.45
CA HIS A 137 -16.28 20.28 -11.18
C HIS A 137 -16.12 19.94 -12.67
N GLY A 138 -16.81 18.90 -13.14
CA GLY A 138 -16.76 18.46 -14.54
C GLY A 138 -15.40 17.88 -14.95
N ILE A 139 -14.61 17.39 -13.99
CA ILE A 139 -13.30 16.76 -14.25
C ILE A 139 -13.53 15.28 -14.61
N LYS A 140 -13.00 14.86 -15.76
CA LYS A 140 -13.05 13.46 -16.20
C LYS A 140 -11.95 12.67 -15.53
N LEU A 141 -12.30 11.61 -14.78
CA LEU A 141 -11.32 10.75 -14.12
C LEU A 141 -11.13 9.41 -14.88
N THR A 142 -9.87 8.96 -14.86
CA THR A 142 -9.47 7.60 -15.23
C THR A 142 -8.77 6.98 -14.02
N HIS A 143 -9.14 5.75 -13.65
CA HIS A 143 -8.65 5.13 -12.44
C HIS A 143 -7.64 4.02 -12.74
N VAL A 144 -6.49 4.06 -12.08
CA VAL A 144 -5.65 2.88 -11.89
C VAL A 144 -6.23 2.09 -10.73
N ASN A 145 -6.78 0.90 -11.00
CA ASN A 145 -7.47 0.11 -9.98
C ASN A 145 -6.53 -0.81 -9.20
N SER A 146 -5.48 -1.32 -9.83
CA SER A 146 -4.48 -2.16 -9.17
C SER A 146 -3.19 -2.20 -10.00
N PHE A 147 -2.07 -2.51 -9.35
CA PHE A 147 -0.78 -2.71 -10.02
C PHE A 147 0.04 -3.84 -9.37
N TYR A 148 -0.61 -4.73 -8.60
CA TYR A 148 0.06 -5.83 -7.89
C TYR A 148 0.76 -6.84 -8.81
N GLN A 149 0.33 -6.97 -10.07
CA GLN A 149 0.96 -7.84 -11.08
C GLN A 149 1.96 -7.09 -11.98
N GLN A 150 2.11 -5.79 -11.80
CA GLN A 150 2.98 -4.99 -12.64
C GLN A 150 4.42 -5.57 -12.62
N PRO A 151 5.01 -5.89 -13.80
CA PRO A 151 6.28 -6.62 -13.84
C PRO A 151 7.41 -5.98 -13.02
N LYS A 152 7.53 -4.64 -13.03
CA LYS A 152 8.55 -3.93 -12.25
C LYS A 152 8.28 -3.97 -10.74
N PHE A 153 7.00 -4.03 -10.32
CA PHE A 153 6.63 -4.20 -8.91
C PHE A 153 7.03 -5.60 -8.42
N ILE A 154 6.72 -6.64 -9.20
CA ILE A 154 7.15 -8.00 -8.91
C ILE A 154 8.68 -8.11 -8.91
N GLN A 155 9.35 -7.54 -9.90
CA GLN A 155 10.82 -7.53 -9.99
C GLN A 155 11.47 -6.88 -8.77
N TYR A 156 10.87 -5.79 -8.25
CA TYR A 156 11.34 -5.17 -7.02
C TYR A 156 11.35 -6.18 -5.87
N TRP A 157 10.21 -6.79 -5.60
CA TRP A 157 10.07 -7.72 -4.48
C TRP A 157 10.94 -8.97 -4.65
N VAL A 158 10.96 -9.58 -5.83
CA VAL A 158 11.82 -10.73 -6.13
C VAL A 158 13.30 -10.42 -5.85
N LYS A 159 13.77 -9.25 -6.30
CA LYS A 159 15.14 -8.80 -6.03
C LYS A 159 15.42 -8.65 -4.54
N GLN A 160 14.52 -8.02 -3.79
CA GLN A 160 14.70 -7.76 -2.37
C GLN A 160 14.60 -9.06 -1.55
N ILE A 161 13.67 -9.95 -1.89
CA ILE A 161 13.53 -11.28 -1.26
C ILE A 161 14.80 -12.09 -1.47
N ASN A 162 15.30 -12.17 -2.71
CA ASN A 162 16.53 -12.93 -3.01
C ASN A 162 17.76 -12.34 -2.31
N GLN A 163 17.84 -11.01 -2.19
CA GLN A 163 18.91 -10.36 -1.43
C GLN A 163 18.82 -10.73 0.05
N THR A 164 17.64 -10.65 0.65
CA THR A 164 17.43 -11.03 2.06
C THR A 164 17.74 -12.51 2.30
N LEU A 165 17.34 -13.38 1.36
CA LEU A 165 17.63 -14.80 1.43
C LEU A 165 19.14 -15.07 1.34
N SER A 166 19.88 -14.29 0.55
CA SER A 166 21.34 -14.45 0.43
C SER A 166 22.13 -14.07 1.69
N ASP A 167 21.51 -13.34 2.61
CA ASP A 167 22.08 -13.02 3.92
C ASP A 167 21.88 -14.15 4.93
N ILE A 168 21.10 -15.18 4.59
CA ILE A 168 20.87 -16.41 5.36
C ILE A 168 21.81 -17.50 4.82
N PRO A 169 22.48 -18.28 5.68
CA PRO A 169 23.33 -19.39 5.21
C PRO A 169 22.55 -20.36 4.32
N GLU A 170 23.13 -20.78 3.19
CA GLU A 170 22.48 -21.67 2.22
C GLU A 170 21.96 -22.97 2.84
N ALA A 171 22.68 -23.51 3.84
CA ALA A 171 22.27 -24.71 4.58
C ALA A 171 21.01 -24.52 5.45
N GLU A 172 20.48 -23.28 5.55
CA GLU A 172 19.30 -22.91 6.34
C GLU A 172 18.13 -22.47 5.45
N HIS A 173 18.29 -22.45 4.11
CA HIS A 173 17.26 -22.05 3.17
C HIS A 173 16.04 -22.98 3.19
N ASP A 174 16.21 -24.28 3.46
CA ASP A 174 15.14 -25.26 3.64
C ASP A 174 14.33 -25.06 4.93
N ARG A 175 14.86 -24.25 5.87
CA ARG A 175 14.19 -23.86 7.12
C ARG A 175 13.76 -22.39 7.11
N THR A 176 13.75 -21.79 5.93
CA THR A 176 13.33 -20.39 5.71
C THR A 176 11.96 -20.34 5.04
N VAL A 177 11.06 -19.52 5.54
CA VAL A 177 9.73 -19.30 4.95
C VAL A 177 9.51 -17.82 4.65
N LEU A 178 8.98 -17.53 3.45
CA LEU A 178 8.49 -16.21 3.07
C LEU A 178 7.05 -16.04 3.56
N VAL A 179 6.80 -15.04 4.39
CA VAL A 179 5.46 -14.65 4.83
C VAL A 179 5.00 -13.44 4.03
N VAL A 180 4.13 -13.68 3.07
CA VAL A 180 3.54 -12.62 2.23
C VAL A 180 2.28 -12.10 2.92
N SER A 181 2.20 -10.78 3.14
CA SER A 181 1.08 -10.20 3.88
C SER A 181 0.53 -8.91 3.27
N ALA A 182 -0.68 -8.60 3.68
CA ALA A 182 -1.38 -7.35 3.41
C ALA A 182 -2.25 -6.98 4.62
N HIS A 183 -2.76 -5.74 4.63
CA HIS A 183 -3.68 -5.28 5.69
C HIS A 183 -4.94 -6.13 5.70
N SER A 184 -5.35 -6.62 6.88
CA SER A 184 -6.61 -7.34 7.03
C SER A 184 -7.81 -6.42 6.77
N LEU A 185 -8.92 -7.00 6.34
CA LEU A 185 -10.19 -6.31 6.13
C LEU A 185 -11.33 -7.14 6.77
N PRO A 186 -12.46 -6.52 7.15
CA PRO A 186 -13.58 -7.24 7.74
C PRO A 186 -14.08 -8.35 6.82
N GLU A 187 -14.02 -9.61 7.29
CA GLU A 187 -14.29 -10.82 6.50
C GLU A 187 -15.67 -10.80 5.85
N LYS A 188 -16.70 -10.44 6.61
CA LYS A 188 -18.08 -10.36 6.11
C LYS A 188 -18.21 -9.45 4.90
N MET A 189 -17.58 -8.29 4.92
CA MET A 189 -17.63 -7.31 3.83
C MET A 189 -16.99 -7.85 2.55
N ILE A 190 -15.86 -8.55 2.71
CA ILE A 190 -15.14 -9.17 1.58
C ILE A 190 -15.97 -10.29 0.96
N LEU A 191 -16.55 -11.18 1.77
CA LEU A 191 -17.34 -12.31 1.29
C LEU A 191 -18.65 -11.85 0.63
N GLU A 192 -19.41 -10.93 1.24
CA GLU A 192 -20.68 -10.43 0.71
C GLU A 192 -20.54 -9.68 -0.61
N SER A 193 -19.42 -9.01 -0.84
CA SER A 193 -19.15 -8.25 -2.08
C SER A 193 -18.39 -9.05 -3.15
N ASN A 194 -18.02 -10.29 -2.87
CA ASN A 194 -17.12 -11.09 -3.72
C ASN A 194 -15.86 -10.28 -4.10
N ASP A 195 -15.24 -9.67 -3.11
CA ASP A 195 -14.10 -8.76 -3.28
C ASP A 195 -12.85 -9.52 -3.77
N PRO A 196 -12.15 -9.07 -4.81
CA PRO A 196 -11.01 -9.78 -5.37
C PRO A 196 -9.75 -9.72 -4.50
N TYR A 197 -9.74 -8.95 -3.42
CA TYR A 197 -8.56 -8.67 -2.61
C TYR A 197 -7.82 -9.92 -2.12
N PRO A 198 -8.49 -10.95 -1.54
CA PRO A 198 -7.80 -12.16 -1.11
C PRO A 198 -7.17 -12.96 -2.27
N GLU A 199 -7.86 -13.03 -3.41
CA GLU A 199 -7.33 -13.72 -4.59
C GLU A 199 -6.15 -12.96 -5.22
N GLN A 200 -6.16 -11.63 -5.19
CA GLN A 200 -5.04 -10.83 -5.64
C GLN A 200 -3.79 -11.03 -4.75
N LEU A 201 -3.94 -11.15 -3.43
CA LEU A 201 -2.82 -11.48 -2.55
C LEU A 201 -2.30 -12.89 -2.79
N LYS A 202 -3.20 -13.84 -3.05
CA LYS A 202 -2.84 -15.22 -3.40
C LYS A 202 -2.03 -15.28 -4.70
N ASP A 203 -2.47 -14.56 -5.72
CA ASP A 203 -1.80 -14.50 -7.00
C ASP A 203 -0.42 -13.81 -6.87
N ASN A 204 -0.35 -12.74 -6.09
CA ASN A 204 0.92 -12.07 -5.79
C ASN A 204 1.90 -13.02 -5.07
N THR A 205 1.43 -13.80 -4.09
CA THR A 205 2.24 -14.83 -3.41
C THR A 205 2.78 -15.87 -4.40
N ARG A 206 1.92 -16.38 -5.29
CA ARG A 206 2.31 -17.33 -6.33
C ARG A 206 3.39 -16.77 -7.26
N LEU A 207 3.26 -15.52 -7.69
CA LEU A 207 4.27 -14.86 -8.53
C LEU A 207 5.61 -14.72 -7.82
N LEU A 208 5.61 -14.38 -6.53
CA LEU A 208 6.84 -14.28 -5.74
C LEU A 208 7.49 -15.66 -5.51
N GLU A 209 6.69 -16.69 -5.26
CA GLU A 209 7.17 -18.07 -5.14
C GLU A 209 7.80 -18.58 -6.43
N GLU A 210 7.14 -18.36 -7.57
CA GLU A 210 7.61 -18.83 -8.88
C GLU A 210 8.88 -18.09 -9.37
N LEU A 211 9.06 -16.83 -9.01
CA LEU A 211 10.10 -15.97 -9.56
C LEU A 211 11.28 -15.70 -8.61
N SER A 212 11.15 -15.99 -7.31
CA SER A 212 12.24 -15.88 -6.35
C SER A 212 12.92 -17.24 -6.09
N ASN A 213 14.02 -17.19 -5.33
CA ASN A 213 14.75 -18.41 -4.94
C ASN A 213 14.21 -19.02 -3.63
N ILE A 214 13.09 -18.53 -3.11
CA ILE A 214 12.49 -19.04 -1.88
C ILE A 214 11.82 -20.42 -2.12
N GLN A 215 11.94 -21.33 -1.16
CA GLN A 215 11.39 -22.68 -1.30
C GLN A 215 10.02 -22.82 -0.63
N HIS A 216 9.75 -22.00 0.40
CA HIS A 216 8.54 -22.10 1.19
C HIS A 216 7.88 -20.73 1.32
N THR A 217 6.58 -20.70 1.06
CA THR A 217 5.78 -19.46 1.18
C THR A 217 4.54 -19.70 2.04
N ALA A 218 4.13 -18.67 2.74
CA ALA A 218 2.88 -18.63 3.47
C ALA A 218 2.23 -17.26 3.30
N ARG A 219 0.91 -17.18 3.48
CA ARG A 219 0.15 -15.93 3.41
C ARG A 219 -0.52 -15.64 4.72
N GLY A 220 -0.47 -14.39 5.13
CA GLY A 220 -1.14 -13.92 6.33
C GLY A 220 -1.68 -12.51 6.15
N TRP A 221 -2.41 -12.08 7.15
CA TRP A 221 -3.00 -10.76 7.23
C TRP A 221 -2.47 -10.05 8.46
N GLN A 222 -2.42 -8.72 8.43
CA GLN A 222 -1.91 -7.94 9.55
C GLN A 222 -2.79 -6.73 9.84
N SER A 223 -2.54 -6.08 10.97
CA SER A 223 -3.12 -4.77 11.32
C SER A 223 -4.64 -4.79 11.39
N GLU A 224 -5.25 -5.88 11.88
CA GLU A 224 -6.71 -5.95 12.03
C GLU A 224 -7.24 -4.88 12.98
N GLY A 225 -8.42 -4.36 12.67
CA GLY A 225 -9.09 -3.38 13.52
C GLY A 225 -9.84 -4.03 14.69
N ASN A 226 -9.77 -3.43 15.86
CA ASN A 226 -10.54 -3.87 17.05
C ASN A 226 -12.02 -3.47 16.93
N THR A 227 -12.77 -4.16 16.06
CA THR A 227 -14.19 -3.87 15.79
C THR A 227 -15.15 -4.86 16.40
N GLY A 228 -14.62 -5.94 17.04
CA GLY A 228 -15.42 -7.04 17.59
C GLY A 228 -16.11 -7.92 16.54
N THR A 229 -15.71 -7.80 15.26
CA THR A 229 -16.17 -8.63 14.15
C THR A 229 -14.98 -9.37 13.53
N PRO A 230 -15.17 -10.55 12.90
CA PRO A 230 -14.09 -11.27 12.24
C PRO A 230 -13.46 -10.47 11.10
N TRP A 231 -12.15 -10.56 11.00
CA TRP A 231 -11.32 -10.02 9.93
C TRP A 231 -10.65 -11.15 9.14
N LEU A 232 -10.12 -10.86 7.97
CA LEU A 232 -9.39 -11.84 7.17
C LEU A 232 -8.22 -12.41 7.97
N GLY A 233 -8.07 -13.73 7.94
CA GLY A 233 -7.02 -14.45 8.63
C GLY A 233 -6.33 -15.52 7.77
N PRO A 234 -5.27 -16.17 8.27
CA PRO A 234 -4.72 -16.03 9.62
C PRO A 234 -3.96 -14.71 9.81
N ASP A 235 -3.93 -14.20 11.05
CA ASP A 235 -3.02 -13.14 11.44
C ASP A 235 -1.56 -13.60 11.33
N VAL A 236 -0.66 -12.71 10.90
CA VAL A 236 0.76 -13.05 10.65
C VAL A 236 1.51 -13.52 11.89
N GLN A 237 1.14 -13.06 13.08
CA GLN A 237 1.77 -13.48 14.33
C GLN A 237 1.35 -14.92 14.69
N ASP A 238 0.06 -15.23 14.58
CA ASP A 238 -0.47 -16.57 14.82
C ASP A 238 0.01 -17.55 13.75
N LEU A 239 0.10 -17.10 12.50
CA LEU A 239 0.67 -17.86 11.40
C LEU A 239 2.13 -18.23 11.70
N THR A 240 2.92 -17.30 12.22
CA THR A 240 4.33 -17.56 12.59
C THR A 240 4.44 -18.64 13.67
N ARG A 241 3.63 -18.57 14.73
CA ARG A 241 3.59 -19.59 15.77
C ARG A 241 3.21 -20.96 15.22
N SER A 242 2.20 -21.01 14.35
CA SER A 242 1.71 -22.23 13.73
C SER A 242 2.76 -22.86 12.81
N LEU A 243 3.37 -22.07 11.91
CA LEU A 243 4.41 -22.52 10.99
C LEU A 243 5.66 -23.04 11.72
N LYS A 244 6.07 -22.36 12.79
CA LYS A 244 7.17 -22.83 13.64
C LYS A 244 6.85 -24.16 14.31
N ALA A 245 5.66 -24.31 14.86
CA ALA A 245 5.24 -25.53 15.55
C ALA A 245 5.09 -26.72 14.60
N GLU A 246 4.57 -26.51 13.40
CA GLU A 246 4.25 -27.57 12.43
C GLU A 246 5.45 -27.98 11.59
N TYR A 247 6.23 -27.00 11.09
CA TYR A 247 7.32 -27.24 10.13
C TYR A 247 8.73 -26.97 10.68
N GLY A 248 8.83 -26.32 11.85
CA GLY A 248 10.11 -26.05 12.50
C GLY A 248 10.94 -24.93 11.84
N TYR A 249 10.34 -24.08 11.00
CA TYR A 249 11.08 -22.98 10.35
C TYR A 249 11.87 -22.14 11.34
N GLU A 250 13.08 -21.75 10.95
CA GLU A 250 14.01 -20.99 11.78
C GLU A 250 14.16 -19.53 11.32
N HIS A 251 13.86 -19.25 10.05
CA HIS A 251 13.92 -17.92 9.46
C HIS A 251 12.58 -17.56 8.83
N PHE A 252 12.06 -16.39 9.19
CA PHE A 252 10.83 -15.83 8.66
C PHE A 252 11.15 -14.54 7.91
N ILE A 253 10.93 -14.51 6.59
CA ILE A 253 11.08 -13.31 5.76
C ILE A 253 9.71 -12.69 5.57
N TYR A 254 9.41 -11.61 6.30
CA TYR A 254 8.14 -10.91 6.18
C TYR A 254 8.16 -9.95 5.01
N THR A 255 7.20 -10.12 4.12
CA THR A 255 7.09 -9.31 2.90
C THR A 255 5.68 -8.73 2.81
N PRO A 256 5.44 -7.55 3.44
CA PRO A 256 4.12 -6.93 3.49
C PRO A 256 3.79 -6.24 2.17
N VAL A 257 3.54 -7.03 1.12
CA VAL A 257 3.33 -6.57 -0.27
C VAL A 257 2.09 -5.71 -0.45
N GLY A 258 1.15 -5.74 0.51
CA GLY A 258 -0.02 -4.86 0.53
C GLY A 258 0.31 -3.39 0.78
N PHE A 259 1.53 -3.11 1.23
CA PHE A 259 2.04 -1.77 1.49
C PHE A 259 3.19 -1.42 0.53
N VAL A 260 3.40 -0.13 0.32
CA VAL A 260 4.38 0.36 -0.66
C VAL A 260 5.45 1.28 -0.06
N CYS A 261 5.42 1.50 1.26
CA CYS A 261 6.39 2.35 1.95
C CYS A 261 6.50 2.01 3.43
N ASP A 262 7.59 2.47 4.04
CA ASP A 262 7.75 2.44 5.49
C ASP A 262 6.73 3.38 6.14
N HIS A 263 5.99 2.87 7.13
CA HIS A 263 5.00 3.60 7.91
C HIS A 263 4.72 2.86 9.22
N LEU A 264 3.81 3.38 10.04
CA LEU A 264 3.55 2.85 11.37
C LEU A 264 3.30 1.33 11.38
N GLU A 265 2.41 0.83 10.51
CA GLU A 265 2.03 -0.59 10.49
C GLU A 265 3.16 -1.52 10.01
N VAL A 266 4.11 -1.03 9.20
CA VAL A 266 5.31 -1.78 8.84
C VAL A 266 6.34 -1.72 9.96
N LEU A 267 6.61 -0.53 10.50
CA LEU A 267 7.66 -0.32 11.49
C LEU A 267 7.28 -0.84 12.89
N TYR A 268 5.99 -0.86 13.22
CA TYR A 268 5.50 -1.35 14.49
C TYR A 268 4.99 -2.79 14.38
N ASP A 269 4.00 -3.07 13.53
CA ASP A 269 3.36 -4.40 13.49
C ASP A 269 4.32 -5.46 12.93
N ASN A 270 5.16 -5.14 11.90
CA ASN A 270 6.16 -6.08 11.40
C ASN A 270 7.48 -5.99 12.19
N ASP A 271 8.18 -4.83 12.18
CA ASP A 271 9.56 -4.75 12.70
C ASP A 271 9.65 -4.90 14.23
N TYR A 272 8.54 -4.68 14.95
CA TYR A 272 8.49 -4.90 16.39
C TYR A 272 7.63 -6.12 16.76
N GLU A 273 6.32 -6.11 16.50
CA GLU A 273 5.44 -7.18 17.01
C GLU A 273 5.76 -8.54 16.38
N CYS A 274 5.94 -8.64 15.06
CA CYS A 274 6.32 -9.90 14.42
C CYS A 274 7.73 -10.36 14.84
N LYS A 275 8.65 -9.40 15.05
CA LYS A 275 9.99 -9.73 15.58
C LYS A 275 9.90 -10.30 16.99
N VAL A 276 9.08 -9.72 17.87
CA VAL A 276 8.84 -10.26 19.23
C VAL A 276 8.33 -11.70 19.15
N VAL A 277 7.39 -11.99 18.25
CA VAL A 277 6.87 -13.36 18.06
C VAL A 277 7.96 -14.31 17.56
N CYS A 278 8.82 -13.89 16.63
CA CYS A 278 9.96 -14.70 16.20
C CYS A 278 10.89 -15.01 17.39
N ASP A 279 11.22 -14.01 18.21
CA ASP A 279 12.06 -14.17 19.40
C ASP A 279 11.40 -15.15 20.42
N GLU A 280 10.08 -15.06 20.64
CA GLU A 280 9.30 -15.96 21.51
C GLU A 280 9.39 -17.43 21.07
N VAL A 281 9.31 -17.69 19.77
CA VAL A 281 9.32 -19.05 19.21
C VAL A 281 10.74 -19.56 18.87
N GLY A 282 11.78 -18.78 19.14
CA GLY A 282 13.17 -19.12 18.83
C GLY A 282 13.44 -19.17 17.32
N ALA A 283 12.95 -18.19 16.58
CA ALA A 283 13.18 -18.00 15.16
C ALA A 283 13.82 -16.63 14.88
N THR A 284 14.35 -16.44 13.68
CA THR A 284 14.95 -15.18 13.24
C THR A 284 14.00 -14.43 12.32
N TYR A 285 13.78 -13.15 12.65
CA TYR A 285 12.99 -12.21 11.86
C TYR A 285 13.85 -11.57 10.76
N HIS A 286 13.31 -11.50 9.55
CA HIS A 286 13.88 -10.78 8.43
C HIS A 286 12.77 -10.00 7.71
N ARG A 287 13.08 -8.82 7.18
CA ARG A 287 12.19 -8.04 6.32
C ARG A 287 12.99 -7.34 5.22
N PRO A 288 12.68 -7.60 3.94
CA PRO A 288 13.21 -6.80 2.83
C PRO A 288 12.82 -5.33 2.98
N PRO A 289 13.64 -4.38 2.49
CA PRO A 289 13.25 -2.96 2.46
C PRO A 289 11.89 -2.75 1.77
N MET A 290 11.15 -1.73 2.21
CA MET A 290 9.93 -1.32 1.53
C MET A 290 10.24 -0.58 0.22
N PRO A 291 9.31 -0.60 -0.77
CA PRO A 291 9.53 0.06 -2.06
C PRO A 291 9.88 1.55 -1.95
N ASN A 292 9.22 2.30 -1.09
CA ASN A 292 9.42 3.74 -0.94
C ASN A 292 9.50 4.44 -2.32
N THR A 293 10.60 5.13 -2.62
CA THR A 293 10.83 5.79 -3.92
C THR A 293 11.75 4.99 -4.86
N HIS A 294 11.89 3.69 -4.64
CA HIS A 294 12.77 2.87 -5.48
C HIS A 294 12.38 2.96 -6.97
N PRO A 295 13.33 3.12 -7.91
CA PRO A 295 13.03 3.34 -9.33
C PRO A 295 12.17 2.26 -10.00
N LEU A 296 12.29 1.00 -9.60
CA LEU A 296 11.42 -0.07 -10.10
C LEU A 296 9.97 0.12 -9.66
N PHE A 297 9.74 0.56 -8.43
CA PHE A 297 8.40 0.81 -7.93
C PHE A 297 7.75 2.03 -8.60
N ILE A 298 8.47 3.15 -8.68
CA ILE A 298 8.00 4.34 -9.41
C ILE A 298 7.74 4.00 -10.87
N GLY A 299 8.65 3.23 -11.50
CA GLY A 299 8.47 2.75 -12.86
C GLY A 299 7.25 1.84 -13.04
N ALA A 300 6.92 0.99 -12.04
CA ALA A 300 5.72 0.15 -12.07
C ALA A 300 4.45 0.99 -12.10
N MET A 301 4.36 1.99 -11.23
CA MET A 301 3.20 2.91 -11.21
C MET A 301 3.09 3.71 -12.51
N ALA A 302 4.22 4.19 -13.04
CA ALA A 302 4.23 4.95 -14.29
C ALA A 302 3.79 4.09 -15.49
N ASP A 303 4.26 2.85 -15.58
CA ASP A 303 3.86 1.93 -16.65
C ASP A 303 2.35 1.59 -16.57
N GLU A 304 1.80 1.47 -15.37
CA GLU A 304 0.37 1.23 -15.19
C GLU A 304 -0.47 2.46 -15.57
N VAL A 305 -0.03 3.66 -15.20
CA VAL A 305 -0.66 4.91 -15.66
C VAL A 305 -0.62 5.00 -17.19
N TYR A 306 0.52 4.68 -17.81
CA TYR A 306 0.66 4.64 -19.26
C TYR A 306 -0.32 3.67 -19.90
N TYR A 307 -0.40 2.44 -19.39
CA TYR A 307 -1.30 1.41 -19.89
C TYR A 307 -2.77 1.85 -19.86
N VAL A 308 -3.23 2.41 -18.75
CA VAL A 308 -4.63 2.84 -18.59
C VAL A 308 -4.98 4.02 -19.51
N LEU A 309 -4.01 4.91 -19.78
CA LEU A 309 -4.20 6.03 -20.72
C LEU A 309 -4.32 5.55 -22.16
N THR A 310 -3.39 4.72 -22.60
CA THR A 310 -3.33 4.24 -23.99
C THR A 310 -4.52 3.34 -24.35
N THR A 311 -4.92 2.44 -23.46
CA THR A 311 -6.09 1.58 -23.67
C THR A 311 -7.37 2.39 -23.84
N LYS A 312 -7.55 3.45 -23.06
CA LYS A 312 -8.73 4.33 -23.22
C LYS A 312 -8.73 5.16 -24.50
N GLU A 313 -7.58 5.54 -25.00
CA GLU A 313 -7.46 6.28 -26.27
C GLU A 313 -7.77 5.37 -27.46
N GLU A 314 -7.48 4.08 -27.38
CA GLU A 314 -7.85 3.07 -28.37
C GLU A 314 -9.36 2.86 -28.39
N ASP A 315 -10.00 2.62 -27.21
CA ASP A 315 -11.45 2.44 -27.09
C ASP A 315 -12.27 3.68 -27.55
N ALA A 316 -11.70 4.88 -27.46
CA ALA A 316 -12.37 6.11 -27.88
C ALA A 316 -12.25 6.36 -29.40
N ASN A 317 -11.35 5.65 -30.11
CA ASN A 317 -11.12 5.78 -31.53
C ASN A 317 -11.79 4.65 -32.35
N GLU A 318 -12.35 3.61 -31.69
CA GLU A 318 -13.23 2.60 -32.29
C GLU A 318 -14.72 3.00 -32.20
#